data_4f9f3d6c3511823ecbb07ec57c26e00c
#
_entry.id   4f9f3d6c3511823ecbb07ec57c26e00c
#
_cell.length_a   1.000
_cell.length_b   1.000
_cell.length_c   1.000
_cell.angle_alpha   90.00
_cell.angle_beta   90.00
_cell.angle_gamma   90.00
#
_symmetry.space_group_name_H-M   'P 1'
#
loop_
_entity.id
_entity.type
_entity.pdbx_description
1 polymer ?
#
loop_
_entity_poly.entity_id
_entity_poly.type
_entity_poly.pdbx_seq_one_letter_code
_entity_poly.pdbx_strand_id
1 'polypeptide(L)'
;MFRLTREVRFAINRDRDEQLAHRPANSYGGYPSLRGFGAYLTLQISLSGPLDPASNYLVNIKHIDAVVRERAIAFVAAAAQGPRFTTPEQAVTGLFDLLRSSWPPLRLDVLRLSLSPFLAFSAAALELPMVRLSQKFEFSATHRLHNPALAPEENLRIFGKCNNPHGHGHNYEVQVTLAGEPNASGVLIDVPEFERIVAAAVIDRFDHKNLNIELPEFRELIPTVENIARVIFRLLKPRFDGAGARLATVTVWETPKTWCEYGED
;
A
#
# COMPACT_ATOMS: atom_id res chain seq x y z
N MET A 1 20.81 13.44 -4.93
CA MET A 1 20.74 12.03 -4.51
C MET A 1 19.70 11.33 -5.38
N PHE A 2 20.05 10.19 -5.96
CA PHE A 2 19.11 9.41 -6.79
C PHE A 2 18.44 8.35 -5.93
N ARG A 3 17.18 8.00 -6.27
CA ARG A 3 16.43 6.87 -5.69
C ARG A 3 15.90 6.01 -6.82
N LEU A 4 16.11 4.70 -6.72
CA LEU A 4 15.57 3.70 -7.64
C LEU A 4 14.76 2.69 -6.84
N THR A 5 13.57 2.38 -7.34
CA THR A 5 12.72 1.32 -6.78
C THR A 5 12.61 0.19 -7.80
N ARG A 6 12.90 -1.04 -7.34
CA ARG A 6 12.75 -2.27 -8.09
C ARG A 6 11.72 -3.17 -7.45
N GLU A 7 10.74 -3.62 -8.22
CA GLU A 7 9.81 -4.66 -7.83
C GLU A 7 10.29 -6.02 -8.35
N VAL A 8 10.40 -6.99 -7.45
CA VAL A 8 10.73 -8.39 -7.76
C VAL A 8 9.52 -9.25 -7.42
N ARG A 9 9.07 -10.03 -8.39
CA ARG A 9 7.90 -10.91 -8.29
C ARG A 9 8.34 -12.35 -8.19
N PHE A 10 7.74 -13.13 -7.28
CA PHE A 10 8.10 -14.52 -7.05
C PHE A 10 6.95 -15.29 -6.41
N ALA A 11 7.03 -16.61 -6.51
CA ALA A 11 6.11 -17.50 -5.80
C ALA A 11 6.83 -18.27 -4.68
N ILE A 12 6.10 -18.49 -3.61
CA ILE A 12 6.45 -19.48 -2.58
C ILE A 12 5.55 -20.70 -2.86
N ASN A 13 6.16 -21.74 -3.41
CA ASN A 13 5.47 -22.98 -3.74
C ASN A 13 5.52 -23.94 -2.55
N ARG A 14 4.50 -24.80 -2.41
CA ARG A 14 4.45 -25.81 -1.35
C ARG A 14 5.44 -26.96 -1.58
N ASP A 15 5.63 -27.34 -2.84
CA ASP A 15 6.65 -28.30 -3.24
C ASP A 15 8.02 -27.60 -3.33
N ARG A 16 9.05 -28.25 -2.83
CA ARG A 16 10.43 -27.76 -2.84
C ARG A 16 11.24 -28.28 -4.01
N ASP A 17 10.60 -28.73 -5.08
CA ASP A 17 11.32 -29.24 -6.24
C ASP A 17 12.02 -28.08 -6.98
N GLU A 18 13.29 -27.87 -6.65
CA GLU A 18 14.15 -26.80 -7.19
C GLU A 18 14.50 -26.98 -8.66
N GLN A 19 14.27 -28.15 -9.23
CA GLN A 19 14.72 -28.47 -10.60
C GLN A 19 13.93 -27.78 -11.71
N LEU A 20 12.87 -27.06 -11.39
CA LEU A 20 12.00 -26.40 -12.35
C LEU A 20 12.05 -24.86 -12.32
N ALA A 21 13.22 -24.33 -11.97
CA ALA A 21 13.49 -22.88 -12.01
C ALA A 21 13.59 -22.37 -13.45
N HIS A 22 12.54 -22.58 -14.26
CA HIS A 22 12.49 -21.99 -15.60
C HIS A 22 12.17 -20.50 -15.46
N ARG A 23 12.99 -19.65 -16.12
CA ARG A 23 12.66 -18.23 -16.25
C ARG A 23 11.33 -18.13 -16.99
N PRO A 24 10.29 -17.49 -16.42
CA PRO A 24 9.03 -17.34 -17.12
C PRO A 24 9.22 -16.48 -18.37
N ALA A 25 8.58 -16.86 -19.46
CA ALA A 25 8.47 -16.02 -20.65
C ALA A 25 7.60 -14.78 -20.40
N ASN A 26 6.72 -14.83 -19.39
CA ASN A 26 5.85 -13.74 -18.99
C ASN A 26 6.51 -12.94 -17.85
N SER A 27 6.78 -11.64 -18.09
CA SER A 27 7.37 -10.74 -17.10
C SER A 27 6.50 -10.50 -15.85
N TYR A 28 5.19 -10.77 -15.91
CA TYR A 28 4.28 -10.72 -14.76
C TYR A 28 4.27 -12.03 -13.96
N GLY A 29 4.80 -13.12 -14.50
CA GLY A 29 4.72 -14.45 -13.92
C GLY A 29 5.55 -14.70 -12.68
N GLY A 30 6.46 -13.79 -12.33
CA GLY A 30 7.38 -13.97 -11.21
C GLY A 30 8.49 -15.00 -11.48
N TYR A 31 9.49 -15.06 -10.57
CA TYR A 31 10.53 -16.09 -10.59
C TYR A 31 11.04 -16.32 -9.17
N PRO A 32 10.88 -17.53 -8.57
CA PRO A 32 10.19 -18.70 -9.13
C PRO A 32 8.75 -18.46 -9.55
N SER A 33 8.29 -19.17 -10.58
CA SER A 33 6.90 -19.11 -11.02
C SER A 33 5.97 -19.86 -10.06
N LEU A 34 4.71 -19.45 -9.99
CA LEU A 34 3.69 -20.14 -9.21
C LEU A 34 3.42 -21.53 -9.81
N ARG A 35 3.42 -22.54 -8.92
CA ARG A 35 3.11 -23.93 -9.24
C ARG A 35 2.07 -24.45 -8.23
N GLY A 36 0.96 -24.92 -8.75
CA GLY A 36 -0.12 -25.43 -7.90
C GLY A 36 -0.65 -24.37 -6.91
N PHE A 37 -0.95 -24.79 -5.70
CA PHE A 37 -1.38 -23.89 -4.63
C PHE A 37 -0.16 -23.37 -3.86
N GLY A 38 0.27 -22.17 -4.16
CA GLY A 38 1.32 -21.43 -3.48
C GLY A 38 0.91 -19.98 -3.24
N ALA A 39 1.81 -19.18 -2.70
CA ALA A 39 1.65 -17.74 -2.57
C ALA A 39 2.42 -17.02 -3.67
N TYR A 40 1.78 -16.09 -4.37
CA TYR A 40 2.44 -15.16 -5.29
C TYR A 40 2.64 -13.83 -4.58
N LEU A 41 3.90 -13.41 -4.45
CA LEU A 41 4.31 -12.27 -3.67
C LEU A 41 5.10 -11.27 -4.51
N THR A 42 5.11 -10.01 -4.07
CA THR A 42 6.00 -9.00 -4.64
C THR A 42 6.82 -8.33 -3.54
N LEU A 43 8.11 -8.08 -3.83
CA LEU A 43 9.02 -7.36 -2.96
C LEU A 43 9.55 -6.14 -3.70
N GLN A 44 9.23 -4.94 -3.18
CA GLN A 44 9.80 -3.69 -3.67
C GLN A 44 11.00 -3.30 -2.81
N ILE A 45 12.11 -2.99 -3.49
CA ILE A 45 13.37 -2.52 -2.92
C ILE A 45 13.61 -1.10 -3.42
N SER A 46 13.66 -0.13 -2.50
CA SER A 46 14.03 1.26 -2.82
C SER A 46 15.42 1.55 -2.29
N LEU A 47 16.33 1.86 -3.20
CA LEU A 47 17.73 2.19 -2.90
C LEU A 47 18.02 3.64 -3.24
N SER A 48 18.87 4.29 -2.46
CA SER A 48 19.38 5.64 -2.76
C SER A 48 20.89 5.73 -2.61
N GLY A 49 21.48 6.66 -3.36
CA GLY A 49 22.92 6.93 -3.31
C GLY A 49 23.43 7.68 -4.54
N PRO A 50 24.78 7.71 -4.73
CA PRO A 50 25.40 8.26 -5.92
C PRO A 50 25.27 7.28 -7.11
N LEU A 51 25.39 7.81 -8.33
CA LEU A 51 25.56 6.99 -9.52
C LEU A 51 26.99 6.45 -9.58
N ASP A 52 27.12 5.24 -10.11
CA ASP A 52 28.41 4.70 -10.50
C ASP A 52 29.00 5.51 -11.66
N PRO A 53 30.21 6.05 -11.56
CA PRO A 53 30.77 6.98 -12.53
C PRO A 53 31.07 6.34 -13.91
N ALA A 54 31.23 5.02 -13.97
CA ALA A 54 31.55 4.33 -15.21
C ALA A 54 30.27 3.93 -15.99
N SER A 55 29.22 3.50 -15.30
CA SER A 55 28.00 3.02 -15.91
C SER A 55 26.86 4.03 -15.91
N ASN A 56 26.93 5.07 -15.08
CA ASN A 56 25.84 6.01 -14.77
C ASN A 56 24.58 5.31 -14.21
N TYR A 57 24.68 4.08 -13.74
CA TYR A 57 23.62 3.42 -13.00
C TYR A 57 23.72 3.76 -11.50
N LEU A 58 22.57 3.82 -10.83
CA LEU A 58 22.56 3.71 -9.37
C LEU A 58 22.99 2.30 -8.97
N VAL A 59 22.37 1.30 -9.59
CA VAL A 59 22.68 -0.12 -9.47
C VAL A 59 22.13 -0.88 -10.68
N ASN A 60 22.81 -1.93 -11.10
CA ASN A 60 22.25 -2.82 -12.10
C ASN A 60 21.06 -3.58 -11.51
N ILE A 61 19.87 -3.44 -12.10
CA ILE A 61 18.65 -4.08 -11.62
C ILE A 61 18.77 -5.61 -11.54
N LYS A 62 19.60 -6.24 -12.41
CA LYS A 62 19.89 -7.67 -12.32
C LYS A 62 20.58 -8.07 -11.01
N HIS A 63 21.37 -7.15 -10.44
CA HIS A 63 22.01 -7.39 -9.14
C HIS A 63 20.97 -7.34 -8.01
N ILE A 64 20.01 -6.40 -8.06
CA ILE A 64 18.89 -6.39 -7.11
C ILE A 64 18.12 -7.72 -7.20
N ASP A 65 17.75 -8.10 -8.43
CA ASP A 65 17.02 -9.35 -8.70
C ASP A 65 17.77 -10.58 -8.16
N ALA A 66 19.09 -10.64 -8.34
CA ALA A 66 19.92 -11.77 -7.87
C ALA A 66 19.92 -11.85 -6.34
N VAL A 67 20.21 -10.74 -5.66
CA VAL A 67 20.23 -10.66 -4.17
C VAL A 67 18.87 -11.05 -3.58
N VAL A 68 17.78 -10.54 -4.15
CA VAL A 68 16.43 -10.89 -3.67
C VAL A 68 16.15 -12.37 -3.85
N ARG A 69 16.50 -12.97 -5.01
CA ARG A 69 16.26 -14.38 -5.27
C ARG A 69 17.11 -15.29 -4.39
N GLU A 70 18.36 -14.93 -4.18
CA GLU A 70 19.29 -15.72 -3.39
C GLU A 70 18.98 -15.67 -1.87
N ARG A 71 18.62 -14.48 -1.37
CA ARG A 71 18.53 -14.26 0.07
C ARG A 71 17.11 -14.06 0.57
N ALA A 72 16.33 -13.18 -0.08
CA ALA A 72 15.02 -12.80 0.41
C ALA A 72 13.96 -13.90 0.20
N ILE A 73 13.97 -14.59 -0.94
CA ILE A 73 12.96 -15.63 -1.22
C ILE A 73 13.09 -16.78 -0.21
N ALA A 74 14.32 -17.25 0.08
CA ALA A 74 14.55 -18.29 1.07
C ALA A 74 14.08 -17.86 2.47
N PHE A 75 14.31 -16.60 2.84
CA PHE A 75 13.84 -16.05 4.12
C PHE A 75 12.31 -16.01 4.20
N VAL A 76 11.64 -15.49 3.16
CA VAL A 76 10.18 -15.42 3.11
C VAL A 76 9.55 -16.82 3.10
N ALA A 77 10.14 -17.77 2.38
CA ALA A 77 9.67 -19.15 2.37
C ALA A 77 9.78 -19.79 3.78
N ALA A 78 10.87 -19.54 4.48
CA ALA A 78 11.06 -20.01 5.86
C ALA A 78 10.06 -19.35 6.83
N ALA A 79 9.77 -18.05 6.66
CA ALA A 79 8.78 -17.33 7.44
C ALA A 79 7.35 -17.85 7.20
N ALA A 80 7.01 -18.16 5.93
CA ALA A 80 5.67 -18.59 5.54
C ALA A 80 5.38 -20.07 5.82
N GLN A 81 6.40 -20.93 5.80
CA GLN A 81 6.26 -22.40 5.83
C GLN A 81 7.07 -23.08 6.94
N GLY A 82 7.85 -22.30 7.69
CA GLY A 82 8.68 -22.81 8.76
C GLY A 82 7.86 -23.26 9.99
N PRO A 83 8.49 -24.00 10.92
CA PRO A 83 7.84 -24.51 12.13
C PRO A 83 7.55 -23.40 13.15
N ARG A 84 8.16 -22.23 13.01
CA ARG A 84 7.92 -21.05 13.86
C ARG A 84 6.92 -20.14 13.17
N PHE A 85 5.89 -19.76 13.90
CA PHE A 85 4.99 -18.71 13.45
C PHE A 85 5.78 -17.39 13.34
N THR A 86 5.73 -16.76 12.18
CA THR A 86 6.36 -15.47 11.90
C THR A 86 5.31 -14.55 11.31
N THR A 87 5.14 -13.38 11.89
CA THR A 87 4.19 -12.40 11.36
C THR A 87 4.76 -11.68 10.15
N PRO A 88 3.94 -11.11 9.27
CA PRO A 88 4.40 -10.29 8.16
C PRO A 88 5.25 -9.09 8.60
N GLU A 89 4.93 -8.50 9.75
CA GLU A 89 5.70 -7.39 10.35
C GLU A 89 7.12 -7.85 10.74
N GLN A 90 7.22 -9.00 11.39
CA GLN A 90 8.53 -9.60 11.72
C GLN A 90 9.29 -10.01 10.45
N ALA A 91 8.58 -10.50 9.44
CA ALA A 91 9.19 -10.85 8.17
C ALA A 91 9.76 -9.62 7.45
N VAL A 92 9.02 -8.50 7.42
CA VAL A 92 9.49 -7.29 6.71
C VAL A 92 10.67 -6.63 7.42
N THR A 93 10.69 -6.61 8.76
CA THR A 93 11.85 -6.10 9.53
C THR A 93 13.06 -7.01 9.40
N GLY A 94 12.88 -8.33 9.52
CA GLY A 94 13.96 -9.28 9.31
C GLY A 94 14.54 -9.26 7.89
N LEU A 95 13.70 -9.09 6.87
CA LEU A 95 14.13 -8.86 5.49
C LEU A 95 14.93 -7.57 5.36
N PHE A 96 14.47 -6.48 6.00
CA PHE A 96 15.19 -5.22 5.97
C PHE A 96 16.59 -5.38 6.55
N ASP A 97 16.72 -6.00 7.72
CA ASP A 97 18.03 -6.26 8.35
C ASP A 97 18.92 -7.19 7.53
N LEU A 98 18.33 -8.23 6.92
CA LEU A 98 19.04 -9.16 6.04
C LEU A 98 19.63 -8.45 4.81
N LEU A 99 18.91 -7.46 4.26
CA LEU A 99 19.25 -6.88 2.97
C LEU A 99 19.93 -5.51 3.04
N ARG A 100 19.86 -4.78 4.16
CA ARG A 100 20.33 -3.39 4.27
C ARG A 100 21.79 -3.14 3.88
N SER A 101 22.64 -4.15 3.96
CA SER A 101 24.07 -4.08 3.60
C SER A 101 24.42 -4.74 2.27
N SER A 102 23.43 -5.10 1.45
CA SER A 102 23.65 -5.88 0.23
C SER A 102 24.13 -5.07 -0.97
N TRP A 103 24.01 -3.73 -0.92
CA TRP A 103 24.31 -2.85 -2.06
C TRP A 103 25.23 -1.68 -1.71
N PRO A 104 26.44 -1.90 -1.12
CA PRO A 104 27.35 -0.77 -0.85
C PRO A 104 27.79 -0.10 -2.17
N PRO A 105 27.91 1.24 -2.21
CA PRO A 105 27.74 2.22 -1.13
C PRO A 105 26.29 2.74 -0.98
N LEU A 106 25.30 2.07 -1.57
CA LEU A 106 23.90 2.49 -1.56
C LEU A 106 23.23 2.18 -0.22
N ARG A 107 22.21 2.96 0.11
CA ARG A 107 21.35 2.74 1.26
C ARG A 107 20.02 2.11 0.83
N LEU A 108 19.60 1.08 1.53
CA LEU A 108 18.23 0.59 1.47
C LEU A 108 17.32 1.58 2.22
N ASP A 109 16.46 2.28 1.51
CA ASP A 109 15.55 3.27 2.10
C ASP A 109 14.25 2.64 2.56
N VAL A 110 13.62 1.85 1.68
CA VAL A 110 12.32 1.21 1.93
C VAL A 110 12.32 -0.20 1.35
N LEU A 111 11.73 -1.11 2.11
CA LEU A 111 11.38 -2.46 1.69
C LEU A 111 9.88 -2.63 1.89
N ARG A 112 9.16 -3.09 0.85
CA ARG A 112 7.73 -3.37 0.89
C ARG A 112 7.45 -4.77 0.37
N LEU A 113 6.86 -5.59 1.23
CA LEU A 113 6.40 -6.95 0.92
C LEU A 113 4.89 -6.93 0.73
N SER A 114 4.41 -7.25 -0.47
CA SER A 114 2.98 -7.38 -0.76
C SER A 114 2.58 -8.86 -0.73
N LEU A 115 1.65 -9.18 0.15
CA LEU A 115 1.08 -10.52 0.31
C LEU A 115 -0.05 -10.78 -0.70
N SER A 116 -0.68 -9.69 -1.17
CA SER A 116 -1.65 -9.67 -2.24
C SER A 116 -1.58 -8.31 -2.96
N PRO A 117 -2.33 -8.07 -4.05
CA PRO A 117 -2.45 -6.74 -4.65
C PRO A 117 -3.04 -5.68 -3.71
N PHE A 118 -3.67 -6.12 -2.61
CA PHE A 118 -4.45 -5.27 -1.71
C PHE A 118 -3.86 -5.15 -0.30
N LEU A 119 -2.92 -6.04 0.08
CA LEU A 119 -2.33 -6.09 1.42
C LEU A 119 -0.81 -6.10 1.33
N ALA A 120 -0.16 -5.16 2.01
CA ALA A 120 1.28 -5.05 2.04
C ALA A 120 1.80 -4.56 3.39
N PHE A 121 3.02 -4.99 3.72
CA PHE A 121 3.79 -4.53 4.86
C PHE A 121 5.08 -3.88 4.39
N SER A 122 5.53 -2.84 5.08
CA SER A 122 6.78 -2.16 4.71
C SER A 122 7.57 -1.68 5.92
N ALA A 123 8.89 -1.61 5.74
CA ALA A 123 9.82 -1.02 6.68
C ALA A 123 10.66 0.04 5.97
N ALA A 124 10.93 1.15 6.63
CA ALA A 124 11.75 2.24 6.12
C ALA A 124 12.94 2.50 7.06
N ALA A 125 14.12 2.76 6.48
CA ALA A 125 15.36 2.94 7.24
C ALA A 125 15.28 4.01 8.35
N LEU A 126 14.53 5.09 8.10
CA LEU A 126 14.38 6.21 9.03
C LEU A 126 13.25 6.00 10.06
N GLU A 127 12.47 4.95 9.90
CA GLU A 127 11.30 4.68 10.76
C GLU A 127 11.50 3.44 11.64
N LEU A 128 12.52 2.64 11.41
CA LEU A 128 12.76 1.45 12.23
C LEU A 128 12.86 1.79 13.72
N PRO A 129 12.24 1.01 14.62
CA PRO A 129 11.64 -0.33 14.40
C PRO A 129 10.16 -0.30 13.93
N MET A 130 9.59 0.85 13.62
CA MET A 130 8.21 0.93 13.14
C MET A 130 8.08 0.24 11.77
N VAL A 131 6.94 -0.41 11.58
CA VAL A 131 6.50 -0.97 10.31
C VAL A 131 5.18 -0.32 9.90
N ARG A 132 4.85 -0.45 8.62
CA ARG A 132 3.57 0.00 8.07
C ARG A 132 2.81 -1.19 7.51
N LEU A 133 1.51 -1.24 7.81
CA LEU A 133 0.52 -2.11 7.18
C LEU A 133 -0.35 -1.25 6.28
N SER A 134 -0.49 -1.62 5.01
CA SER A 134 -1.35 -0.94 4.03
C SER A 134 -2.33 -1.93 3.45
N GLN A 135 -3.62 -1.60 3.48
CA GLN A 135 -4.66 -2.43 2.87
C GLN A 135 -5.62 -1.57 2.05
N LYS A 136 -6.04 -2.12 0.90
CA LYS A 136 -7.03 -1.51 0.03
C LYS A 136 -8.43 -2.04 0.34
N PHE A 137 -9.39 -1.14 0.21
CA PHE A 137 -10.82 -1.35 0.30
C PHE A 137 -11.47 -0.65 -0.89
N GLU A 138 -12.75 -0.91 -1.14
CA GLU A 138 -13.51 -0.26 -2.20
C GLU A 138 -14.93 0.08 -1.72
N PHE A 139 -15.50 1.12 -2.30
CA PHE A 139 -16.92 1.46 -2.19
C PHE A 139 -17.39 2.17 -3.45
N SER A 140 -18.67 2.06 -3.76
CA SER A 140 -19.33 2.80 -4.85
C SER A 140 -20.15 3.95 -4.28
N ALA A 141 -19.94 5.16 -4.77
CA ALA A 141 -20.71 6.31 -4.31
C ALA A 141 -20.93 7.34 -5.43
N THR A 142 -21.98 8.16 -5.28
CA THR A 142 -22.22 9.29 -6.16
C THR A 142 -21.88 10.60 -5.46
N HIS A 143 -21.45 11.59 -6.24
CA HIS A 143 -21.21 12.93 -5.77
C HIS A 143 -21.50 13.98 -6.84
N ARG A 144 -21.62 15.24 -6.39
CA ARG A 144 -21.64 16.43 -7.22
C ARG A 144 -20.61 17.41 -6.70
N LEU A 145 -19.80 17.98 -7.60
CA LEU A 145 -18.92 19.08 -7.25
C LEU A 145 -19.62 20.40 -7.55
N HIS A 146 -20.03 21.11 -6.50
CA HIS A 146 -20.77 22.35 -6.59
C HIS A 146 -20.48 23.24 -5.38
N ASN A 147 -20.17 24.50 -5.64
CA ASN A 147 -20.05 25.50 -4.58
C ASN A 147 -21.28 26.44 -4.62
N PRO A 148 -22.17 26.39 -3.62
CA PRO A 148 -23.38 27.22 -3.60
C PRO A 148 -23.11 28.73 -3.50
N ALA A 149 -21.89 29.12 -3.10
CA ALA A 149 -21.49 30.53 -3.04
C ALA A 149 -21.08 31.11 -4.40
N LEU A 150 -20.97 30.29 -5.45
CA LEU A 150 -20.59 30.72 -6.80
C LEU A 150 -21.79 30.74 -7.72
N ALA A 151 -21.74 31.64 -8.73
CA ALA A 151 -22.74 31.68 -9.80
C ALA A 151 -22.75 30.35 -10.59
N PRO A 152 -23.89 29.99 -11.23
CA PRO A 152 -24.01 28.76 -12.01
C PRO A 152 -22.93 28.61 -13.10
N GLU A 153 -22.63 29.70 -13.81
CA GLU A 153 -21.65 29.76 -14.90
C GLU A 153 -20.23 29.49 -14.36
N GLU A 154 -19.95 30.03 -13.18
CA GLU A 154 -18.65 29.81 -12.52
C GLU A 154 -18.51 28.39 -12.02
N ASN A 155 -19.55 27.82 -11.45
CA ASN A 155 -19.58 26.41 -11.08
C ASN A 155 -19.31 25.50 -12.28
N LEU A 156 -19.98 25.80 -13.42
CA LEU A 156 -19.74 25.03 -14.65
C LEU A 156 -18.31 25.21 -15.17
N ARG A 157 -17.76 26.43 -15.11
CA ARG A 157 -16.39 26.70 -15.52
C ARG A 157 -15.36 25.95 -14.67
N ILE A 158 -15.56 25.88 -13.35
CA ILE A 158 -14.61 25.27 -12.41
C ILE A 158 -14.74 23.75 -12.42
N PHE A 159 -15.95 23.22 -12.29
CA PHE A 159 -16.17 21.79 -12.06
C PHE A 159 -16.59 21.02 -13.32
N GLY A 160 -16.91 21.72 -14.40
CA GLY A 160 -17.26 21.10 -15.68
C GLY A 160 -18.35 20.04 -15.53
N LYS A 161 -18.08 18.84 -16.02
CA LYS A 161 -19.00 17.69 -15.98
C LYS A 161 -19.34 17.25 -14.55
N CYS A 162 -18.43 17.47 -13.59
CA CYS A 162 -18.64 17.09 -12.21
C CYS A 162 -19.69 17.96 -11.49
N ASN A 163 -20.12 19.08 -12.11
CA ASN A 163 -21.21 19.92 -11.59
C ASN A 163 -22.61 19.45 -12.04
N ASN A 164 -22.74 18.28 -12.68
CA ASN A 164 -24.05 17.74 -13.06
C ASN A 164 -25.02 17.78 -11.87
N PRO A 165 -26.23 18.40 -11.99
CA PRO A 165 -27.20 18.49 -10.89
C PRO A 165 -27.62 17.13 -10.31
N HIS A 166 -27.62 16.09 -11.12
CA HIS A 166 -27.95 14.73 -10.69
C HIS A 166 -26.76 13.96 -10.10
N GLY A 167 -25.56 14.58 -10.07
CA GLY A 167 -24.33 13.92 -9.65
C GLY A 167 -23.78 12.96 -10.72
N HIS A 168 -22.72 12.26 -10.34
CA HIS A 168 -22.12 11.14 -11.06
C HIS A 168 -21.47 10.21 -10.05
N GLY A 169 -21.16 8.98 -10.44
CA GLY A 169 -20.67 7.95 -9.54
C GLY A 169 -19.29 7.42 -9.92
N HIS A 170 -18.60 6.92 -8.92
CA HIS A 170 -17.32 6.22 -9.04
C HIS A 170 -17.28 4.96 -8.19
N ASN A 171 -16.47 3.99 -8.61
CA ASN A 171 -15.98 2.92 -7.76
C ASN A 171 -14.68 3.42 -7.15
N TYR A 172 -14.75 3.90 -5.91
CA TYR A 172 -13.58 4.40 -5.19
C TYR A 172 -12.76 3.25 -4.64
N GLU A 173 -11.44 3.32 -4.82
CA GLU A 173 -10.52 2.51 -4.02
C GLU A 173 -10.00 3.37 -2.85
N VAL A 174 -9.86 2.76 -1.67
CA VAL A 174 -9.32 3.42 -0.48
C VAL A 174 -8.20 2.56 0.08
N GLN A 175 -6.98 3.09 0.17
CA GLN A 175 -5.92 2.46 0.92
C GLN A 175 -5.79 3.10 2.28
N VAL A 176 -5.89 2.30 3.33
CA VAL A 176 -5.64 2.72 4.71
C VAL A 176 -4.28 2.20 5.12
N THR A 177 -3.41 3.08 5.61
CA THR A 177 -2.06 2.74 6.06
C THR A 177 -1.92 3.04 7.54
N LEU A 178 -1.62 2.00 8.31
CA LEU A 178 -1.23 2.10 9.71
C LEU A 178 0.30 2.08 9.85
N ALA A 179 0.83 2.72 10.88
CA ALA A 179 2.23 2.68 11.25
C ALA A 179 2.38 2.52 12.77
N GLY A 180 3.39 1.78 13.19
CA GLY A 180 3.70 1.58 14.61
C GLY A 180 4.77 0.52 14.83
N GLU A 181 5.10 0.32 16.09
CA GLU A 181 5.96 -0.80 16.49
C GLU A 181 5.10 -2.04 16.74
N PRO A 182 5.50 -3.22 16.19
CA PRO A 182 4.80 -4.46 16.48
C PRO A 182 4.77 -4.73 17.99
N ASN A 183 3.64 -5.21 18.48
CA ASN A 183 3.47 -5.59 19.89
C ASN A 183 4.29 -6.85 20.26
N ALA A 184 4.16 -7.33 21.51
CA ALA A 184 4.87 -8.51 21.99
C ALA A 184 4.57 -9.80 21.17
N SER A 185 3.43 -9.88 20.48
CA SER A 185 3.09 -10.97 19.56
C SER A 185 3.64 -10.75 18.15
N GLY A 186 4.31 -9.63 17.90
CA GLY A 186 4.93 -9.31 16.61
C GLY A 186 3.97 -8.72 15.58
N VAL A 187 2.77 -8.27 15.96
CA VAL A 187 1.76 -7.69 15.07
C VAL A 187 1.49 -6.23 15.42
N LEU A 188 1.15 -5.42 14.41
CA LEU A 188 0.61 -4.08 14.62
C LEU A 188 -0.83 -4.13 15.11
N ILE A 189 -1.63 -4.88 14.40
CA ILE A 189 -3.03 -5.14 14.65
C ILE A 189 -3.41 -6.45 13.94
N ASP A 190 -4.39 -7.16 14.47
CA ASP A 190 -4.98 -8.30 13.76
C ASP A 190 -5.67 -7.81 12.47
N VAL A 191 -5.33 -8.39 11.32
CA VAL A 191 -5.86 -7.94 10.02
C VAL A 191 -7.39 -8.00 9.96
N PRO A 192 -8.07 -9.08 10.38
CA PRO A 192 -9.54 -9.10 10.49
C PRO A 192 -10.12 -7.97 11.35
N GLU A 193 -9.48 -7.61 12.45
CA GLU A 193 -9.93 -6.50 13.29
C GLU A 193 -9.73 -5.15 12.60
N PHE A 194 -8.61 -4.97 11.89
CA PHE A 194 -8.36 -3.79 11.05
C PHE A 194 -9.46 -3.64 9.99
N GLU A 195 -9.76 -4.73 9.27
CA GLU A 195 -10.81 -4.75 8.25
C GLU A 195 -12.18 -4.40 8.84
N ARG A 196 -12.52 -4.95 10.00
CA ARG A 196 -13.79 -4.68 10.70
C ARG A 196 -13.92 -3.21 11.08
N ILE A 197 -12.84 -2.59 11.56
CA ILE A 197 -12.82 -1.16 11.94
C ILE A 197 -13.05 -0.29 10.71
N VAL A 198 -12.35 -0.56 9.61
CA VAL A 198 -12.48 0.22 8.36
C VAL A 198 -13.86 0.01 7.74
N ALA A 199 -14.36 -1.23 7.70
CA ALA A 199 -15.70 -1.53 7.20
C ALA A 199 -16.76 -0.72 7.95
N ALA A 200 -16.81 -0.80 9.27
CA ALA A 200 -17.80 -0.11 10.08
C ALA A 200 -17.69 1.43 10.04
N ALA A 201 -16.45 1.96 9.99
CA ALA A 201 -16.24 3.41 10.03
C ALA A 201 -16.39 4.09 8.66
N VAL A 202 -16.12 3.37 7.57
CA VAL A 202 -16.06 3.94 6.22
C VAL A 202 -16.96 3.20 5.26
N ILE A 203 -16.73 1.90 5.01
CA ILE A 203 -17.39 1.21 3.89
C ILE A 203 -18.91 1.19 4.08
N ASP A 204 -19.41 0.74 5.23
CA ASP A 204 -20.84 0.68 5.55
C ASP A 204 -21.55 2.05 5.49
N ARG A 205 -20.78 3.12 5.60
CA ARG A 205 -21.31 4.49 5.58
C ARG A 205 -21.32 5.11 4.19
N PHE A 206 -20.31 4.81 3.36
CA PHE A 206 -20.09 5.46 2.07
C PHE A 206 -20.65 4.65 0.90
N ASP A 207 -20.66 3.32 1.03
CA ASP A 207 -21.04 2.46 -0.06
C ASP A 207 -22.50 2.63 -0.46
N HIS A 208 -22.75 2.75 -1.77
CA HIS A 208 -24.06 2.99 -2.38
C HIS A 208 -24.76 4.28 -1.87
N LYS A 209 -23.97 5.31 -1.50
CA LYS A 209 -24.49 6.59 -1.00
C LYS A 209 -24.29 7.73 -1.98
N ASN A 210 -25.17 8.73 -1.85
CA ASN A 210 -24.91 10.06 -2.40
C ASN A 210 -24.19 10.89 -1.33
N LEU A 211 -22.90 11.17 -1.57
CA LEU A 211 -22.04 11.82 -0.57
C LEU A 211 -22.57 13.20 -0.15
N ASN A 212 -23.13 13.98 -1.10
CA ASN A 212 -23.65 15.32 -0.81
C ASN A 212 -24.91 15.31 0.06
N ILE A 213 -25.74 14.26 -0.05
CA ILE A 213 -27.10 14.25 0.51
C ILE A 213 -27.15 13.40 1.78
N GLU A 214 -26.53 12.23 1.76
CA GLU A 214 -26.71 11.21 2.80
C GLU A 214 -25.63 11.28 3.88
N LEU A 215 -24.44 11.85 3.58
CA LEU A 215 -23.35 11.96 4.53
C LEU A 215 -23.27 13.36 5.15
N PRO A 216 -23.46 13.48 6.47
CA PRO A 216 -23.40 14.77 7.17
C PRO A 216 -22.04 15.46 7.04
N GLU A 217 -20.96 14.72 6.81
CA GLU A 217 -19.61 15.23 6.63
C GLU A 217 -19.46 16.13 5.39
N PHE A 218 -20.34 15.96 4.40
CA PHE A 218 -20.27 16.71 3.15
C PHE A 218 -21.38 17.78 3.02
N ARG A 219 -22.12 18.09 4.10
CA ARG A 219 -23.18 19.12 4.03
C ARG A 219 -22.62 20.51 3.67
N GLU A 220 -21.46 20.84 4.21
CA GLU A 220 -20.77 22.12 3.98
C GLU A 220 -19.43 21.94 3.26
N LEU A 221 -19.11 20.71 2.86
CA LEU A 221 -17.83 20.34 2.25
C LEU A 221 -18.08 19.75 0.88
N ILE A 222 -17.46 20.31 -0.15
CA ILE A 222 -17.55 19.75 -1.51
C ILE A 222 -16.81 18.41 -1.52
N PRO A 223 -17.45 17.30 -1.94
CA PRO A 223 -16.86 15.97 -1.91
C PRO A 223 -15.87 15.75 -3.08
N THR A 224 -14.80 16.55 -3.11
CA THR A 224 -13.63 16.29 -3.96
C THR A 224 -12.84 15.11 -3.41
N VAL A 225 -12.00 14.48 -4.23
CA VAL A 225 -11.19 13.33 -3.80
C VAL A 225 -10.31 13.68 -2.57
N GLU A 226 -9.82 14.91 -2.48
CA GLU A 226 -9.05 15.43 -1.34
C GLU A 226 -9.88 15.48 -0.06
N ASN A 227 -11.11 16.00 -0.18
CA ASN A 227 -12.01 16.10 0.96
C ASN A 227 -12.52 14.72 1.39
N ILE A 228 -12.73 13.80 0.46
CA ILE A 228 -13.09 12.41 0.76
C ILE A 228 -11.94 11.75 1.55
N ALA A 229 -10.69 11.86 1.08
CA ALA A 229 -9.54 11.31 1.78
C ALA A 229 -9.40 11.88 3.21
N ARG A 230 -9.55 13.20 3.36
CA ARG A 230 -9.50 13.90 4.66
C ARG A 230 -10.63 13.46 5.60
N VAL A 231 -11.85 13.33 5.10
CA VAL A 231 -13.00 12.89 5.90
C VAL A 231 -12.79 11.46 6.38
N ILE A 232 -12.40 10.55 5.49
CA ILE A 232 -12.11 9.15 5.84
C ILE A 232 -11.00 9.09 6.90
N PHE A 233 -9.92 9.86 6.72
CA PHE A 233 -8.84 9.92 7.71
C PHE A 233 -9.37 10.34 9.10
N ARG A 234 -10.18 11.40 9.17
CA ARG A 234 -10.75 11.89 10.43
C ARG A 234 -11.72 10.91 11.10
N LEU A 235 -12.44 10.12 10.32
CA LEU A 235 -13.32 9.07 10.84
C LEU A 235 -12.53 7.89 11.42
N LEU A 236 -11.39 7.56 10.81
CA LEU A 236 -10.55 6.43 11.20
C LEU A 236 -9.57 6.77 12.33
N LYS A 237 -9.01 7.99 12.35
CA LYS A 237 -7.95 8.38 13.30
C LYS A 237 -8.29 8.00 14.75
N PRO A 238 -9.46 8.38 15.33
CA PRO A 238 -9.77 8.06 16.72
C PRO A 238 -10.00 6.54 16.98
N ARG A 239 -10.12 5.73 15.93
CA ARG A 239 -10.30 4.28 16.06
C ARG A 239 -8.98 3.53 16.24
N PHE A 240 -7.86 4.17 15.87
CA PHE A 240 -6.52 3.62 16.01
C PHE A 240 -5.70 4.33 17.09
N ASP A 241 -6.20 5.42 17.66
CA ASP A 241 -5.53 6.09 18.77
C ASP A 241 -5.50 5.16 20.01
N GLY A 242 -4.30 4.81 20.47
CA GLY A 242 -4.07 3.99 21.68
C GLY A 242 -3.89 2.49 21.41
N ALA A 243 -3.94 2.02 20.17
CA ALA A 243 -3.80 0.60 19.84
C ALA A 243 -2.36 0.14 19.52
N GLY A 244 -1.36 0.99 19.75
CA GLY A 244 0.05 0.71 19.36
C GLY A 244 0.33 0.98 17.89
N ALA A 245 -0.67 0.84 17.02
CA ALA A 245 -0.64 1.27 15.63
C ALA A 245 -1.42 2.59 15.48
N ARG A 246 -0.84 3.57 14.78
CA ARG A 246 -1.51 4.83 14.44
C ARG A 246 -1.90 4.87 12.97
N LEU A 247 -2.97 5.58 12.65
CA LEU A 247 -3.29 5.90 11.28
C LEU A 247 -2.22 6.82 10.69
N ALA A 248 -1.52 6.36 9.66
CA ALA A 248 -0.48 7.12 8.99
C ALA A 248 -1.02 7.91 7.81
N THR A 249 -1.67 7.23 6.84
CA THR A 249 -2.25 7.87 5.66
C THR A 249 -3.52 7.17 5.21
N VAL A 250 -4.35 7.93 4.49
CA VAL A 250 -5.47 7.44 3.69
C VAL A 250 -5.25 7.90 2.26
N THR A 251 -5.22 6.98 1.32
CA THR A 251 -5.17 7.29 -0.12
C THR A 251 -6.49 6.89 -0.76
N VAL A 252 -7.13 7.80 -1.48
CA VAL A 252 -8.40 7.56 -2.19
C VAL A 252 -8.17 7.72 -3.68
N TRP A 253 -8.53 6.71 -4.45
CA TRP A 253 -8.60 6.77 -5.91
C TRP A 253 -10.05 6.96 -6.34
N GLU A 254 -10.34 8.03 -7.06
CA GLU A 254 -11.61 8.26 -7.75
C GLU A 254 -11.64 7.53 -9.09
N THR A 255 -10.48 7.43 -9.71
CA THR A 255 -10.21 6.65 -10.93
C THR A 255 -8.80 6.06 -10.84
N PRO A 256 -8.43 5.08 -11.68
CA PRO A 256 -7.05 4.58 -11.71
C PRO A 256 -5.99 5.65 -12.03
N LYS A 257 -6.41 6.84 -12.47
CA LYS A 257 -5.53 7.94 -12.90
C LYS A 257 -5.56 9.14 -11.94
N THR A 258 -6.48 9.17 -10.97
CA THR A 258 -6.68 10.32 -10.09
C THR A 258 -6.83 9.83 -8.66
N TRP A 259 -5.93 10.24 -7.79
CA TRP A 259 -5.99 9.91 -6.38
C TRP A 259 -5.45 11.05 -5.52
N CYS A 260 -5.84 11.05 -4.26
CA CYS A 260 -5.29 11.91 -3.23
C CYS A 260 -4.85 11.07 -2.02
N GLU A 261 -3.67 11.35 -1.49
CA GLU A 261 -3.23 10.84 -0.20
C GLU A 261 -3.31 11.96 0.84
N TYR A 262 -3.88 11.64 2.00
CA TYR A 262 -3.98 12.53 3.15
C TYR A 262 -3.39 11.86 4.39
N GLY A 263 -2.61 12.62 5.16
CA GLY A 263 -2.06 12.27 6.47
C GLY A 263 -1.91 13.54 7.30
N GLU A 264 -1.76 13.38 8.60
CA GLU A 264 -1.43 14.46 9.54
C GLU A 264 -0.07 14.15 10.18
N ASP A 265 0.77 15.18 10.32
CA ASP A 265 2.10 15.13 10.95
C ASP A 265 2.03 14.89 12.46
#